data_2bb5941f1dce06669a1c96ceaba6f213
#
_entry.id   2bb5941f1dce06669a1c96ceaba6f213
#
_cell.length_a   1.000
_cell.length_b   1.000
_cell.length_c   1.000
_cell.angle_alpha   90.00
_cell.angle_beta   90.00
_cell.angle_gamma   90.00
#
_symmetry.space_group_name_H-M   'P 1'
#
loop_
_entity.id
_entity.type
_entity.pdbx_description
1 polymer ?
#
loop_
_entity_poly.entity_id
_entity_poly.type
_entity_poly.pdbx_seq_one_letter_code
_entity_poly.pdbx_strand_id
1 'polypeptide(L)'
;MNEAIQVCDLHYTYPDAESGREHIVFDGLNLSIKAGSFVAVLGHNGCGKSTLAKHFNAILLPAGGSVTVYGMDTKDEEQLLAIRQHVGMVFQNPDNQIVSNVVEEDVAFAPENLGVPSEEIRRRVDDALRAVGMYEYRTYAPQLLSGGQKQRVAIAGVLAMQPQCVVLDEPTAMLDPQG
;
A
#
# COMPACT_ATOMS: atom_id res chain seq x y z
N MET A 1 -24.79 -2.41 -2.57
CA MET A 1 -23.77 -2.29 -1.49
C MET A 1 -22.46 -2.01 -2.19
N ASN A 2 -21.76 -0.94 -1.80
CA ASN A 2 -20.56 -0.50 -2.54
C ASN A 2 -19.37 -1.39 -2.14
N GLU A 3 -18.92 -2.27 -3.02
CA GLU A 3 -17.72 -3.07 -2.80
C GLU A 3 -16.48 -2.24 -3.15
N ALA A 4 -15.51 -2.21 -2.24
CA ALA A 4 -14.23 -1.53 -2.46
C ALA A 4 -13.30 -2.39 -3.32
N ILE A 5 -13.25 -3.70 -3.02
CA ILE A 5 -12.39 -4.65 -3.74
C ILE A 5 -13.20 -5.92 -4.01
N GLN A 6 -13.15 -6.41 -5.24
CA GLN A 6 -13.73 -7.69 -5.63
C GLN A 6 -12.68 -8.52 -6.38
N VAL A 7 -12.49 -9.74 -5.94
CA VAL A 7 -11.60 -10.74 -6.53
C VAL A 7 -12.46 -11.89 -7.00
N CYS A 8 -12.38 -12.23 -8.29
CA CYS A 8 -13.14 -13.32 -8.89
C CYS A 8 -12.18 -14.29 -9.59
N ASP A 9 -12.18 -15.53 -9.13
CA ASP A 9 -11.44 -16.65 -9.71
C ASP A 9 -9.96 -16.32 -9.96
N LEU A 10 -9.31 -15.66 -8.98
CA LEU A 10 -7.93 -15.22 -9.12
C LEU A 10 -6.96 -16.38 -9.19
N HIS A 11 -6.20 -16.44 -10.29
CA HIS A 11 -5.05 -17.33 -10.47
C HIS A 11 -3.78 -16.48 -10.54
N TYR A 12 -2.76 -16.93 -9.81
CA TYR A 12 -1.45 -16.28 -9.84
C TYR A 12 -0.32 -17.22 -9.48
N THR A 13 0.76 -17.19 -10.27
CA THR A 13 1.97 -17.99 -10.07
C THR A 13 3.20 -17.12 -10.11
N TYR A 14 4.24 -17.51 -9.37
CA TYR A 14 5.60 -16.96 -9.54
C TYR A 14 6.45 -17.95 -10.33
N PRO A 15 7.25 -17.47 -11.30
CA PRO A 15 8.25 -18.31 -11.94
C PRO A 15 9.34 -18.67 -10.92
N ASP A 16 9.66 -19.92 -10.77
CA ASP A 16 10.81 -20.39 -10.01
C ASP A 16 12.03 -20.47 -10.95
N ALA A 17 12.97 -19.53 -10.75
CA ALA A 17 14.15 -19.40 -11.59
C ALA A 17 15.13 -20.59 -11.49
N GLU A 18 15.10 -21.35 -10.38
CA GLU A 18 16.02 -22.46 -10.14
C GLU A 18 15.49 -23.79 -10.71
N SER A 19 14.20 -24.05 -10.53
CA SER A 19 13.60 -25.33 -10.92
C SER A 19 12.92 -25.29 -12.28
N GLY A 20 12.68 -24.11 -12.86
CA GLY A 20 11.86 -23.91 -14.06
C GLY A 20 10.38 -24.26 -13.86
N ARG A 21 9.96 -24.48 -12.62
CA ARG A 21 8.55 -24.75 -12.24
C ARG A 21 7.85 -23.47 -11.85
N GLU A 22 6.54 -23.48 -11.94
CA GLU A 22 5.71 -22.39 -11.43
C GLU A 22 5.33 -22.67 -9.97
N HIS A 23 5.48 -21.66 -9.11
CA HIS A 23 4.95 -21.71 -7.75
C HIS A 23 3.56 -21.09 -7.73
N ILE A 24 2.53 -21.95 -7.62
CA ILE A 24 1.13 -21.51 -7.57
C ILE A 24 0.88 -20.85 -6.20
N VAL A 25 0.44 -19.58 -6.23
CA VAL A 25 0.05 -18.82 -5.04
C VAL A 25 -1.46 -18.79 -4.88
N PHE A 26 -2.17 -18.55 -5.98
CA PHE A 26 -3.63 -18.58 -6.01
C PHE A 26 -4.12 -19.48 -7.15
N ASP A 27 -5.14 -20.26 -6.83
CA ASP A 27 -5.82 -21.18 -7.76
C ASP A 27 -7.33 -21.06 -7.53
N GLY A 28 -7.95 -20.04 -8.14
CA GLY A 28 -9.38 -19.80 -8.04
C GLY A 28 -9.83 -19.03 -6.80
N LEU A 29 -9.02 -18.10 -6.28
CA LEU A 29 -9.38 -17.31 -5.10
C LEU A 29 -10.54 -16.35 -5.41
N ASN A 30 -11.56 -16.37 -4.53
CA ASN A 30 -12.69 -15.46 -4.56
C ASN A 30 -12.78 -14.68 -3.24
N LEU A 31 -12.89 -13.34 -3.29
CA LEU A 31 -12.95 -12.47 -2.14
C LEU A 31 -13.73 -11.19 -2.49
N SER A 32 -14.51 -10.68 -1.54
CA SER A 32 -15.16 -9.38 -1.64
C SER A 32 -14.93 -8.58 -0.35
N ILE A 33 -14.51 -7.32 -0.49
CA ILE A 33 -14.28 -6.37 0.61
C ILE A 33 -15.19 -5.16 0.41
N LYS A 34 -16.05 -4.89 1.39
CA LYS A 34 -16.99 -3.76 1.35
C LYS A 34 -16.26 -2.45 1.68
N ALA A 35 -16.69 -1.36 1.05
CA ALA A 35 -16.24 -0.03 1.41
C ALA A 35 -16.56 0.28 2.89
N GLY A 36 -15.61 0.94 3.58
CA GLY A 36 -15.73 1.29 4.99
C GLY A 36 -15.56 0.13 5.96
N SER A 37 -15.17 -1.06 5.49
CA SER A 37 -14.86 -2.19 6.38
C SER A 37 -13.40 -2.18 6.81
N PHE A 38 -13.13 -2.75 8.00
CA PHE A 38 -11.78 -3.13 8.44
C PHE A 38 -11.63 -4.64 8.28
N VAL A 39 -10.62 -5.08 7.53
CA VAL A 39 -10.39 -6.50 7.22
C VAL A 39 -8.98 -6.89 7.60
N ALA A 40 -8.83 -7.94 8.40
CA ALA A 40 -7.55 -8.56 8.72
C ALA A 40 -7.38 -9.86 7.91
N VAL A 41 -6.27 -9.94 7.15
CA VAL A 41 -5.90 -11.15 6.41
C VAL A 41 -4.88 -11.93 7.23
N LEU A 42 -5.28 -13.09 7.71
CA LEU A 42 -4.47 -13.95 8.57
C LEU A 42 -4.00 -15.19 7.81
N GLY A 43 -2.80 -15.66 8.12
CA GLY A 43 -2.22 -16.87 7.53
C GLY A 43 -0.73 -17.00 7.85
N HIS A 44 -0.18 -18.19 7.64
CA HIS A 44 1.27 -18.45 7.84
C HIS A 44 2.14 -17.66 6.83
N ASN A 45 3.44 -17.57 7.11
CA ASN A 45 4.38 -16.92 6.19
C ASN A 45 4.43 -17.69 4.86
N GLY A 46 4.45 -16.94 3.75
CA GLY A 46 4.48 -17.52 2.41
C GLY A 46 3.11 -17.97 1.85
N CYS A 47 1.99 -17.80 2.58
CA CYS A 47 0.67 -18.18 2.06
C CYS A 47 0.04 -17.18 1.06
N GLY A 48 0.76 -16.15 0.63
CA GLY A 48 0.31 -15.22 -0.41
C GLY A 48 -0.30 -13.90 0.09
N LYS A 49 -0.24 -13.55 1.40
CA LYS A 49 -0.81 -12.30 1.94
C LYS A 49 -0.31 -11.05 1.20
N SER A 50 1.02 -10.90 1.11
CA SER A 50 1.64 -9.77 0.40
C SER A 50 1.37 -9.80 -1.11
N THR A 51 1.24 -10.98 -1.69
CA THR A 51 0.85 -11.15 -3.09
C THR A 51 -0.57 -10.66 -3.32
N LEU A 52 -1.51 -11.02 -2.43
CA LEU A 52 -2.88 -10.54 -2.48
C LEU A 52 -2.96 -9.02 -2.33
N ALA A 53 -2.23 -8.46 -1.34
CA ALA A 53 -2.15 -7.01 -1.12
C ALA A 53 -1.69 -6.25 -2.38
N LYS A 54 -0.70 -6.78 -3.10
CA LYS A 54 -0.18 -6.19 -4.34
C LYS A 54 -1.17 -6.24 -5.51
N HIS A 55 -2.11 -7.17 -5.52
CA HIS A 55 -3.20 -7.17 -6.51
C HIS A 55 -4.21 -6.06 -6.27
N PHE A 56 -4.45 -5.65 -5.00
CA PHE A 56 -5.40 -4.60 -4.67
C PHE A 56 -4.96 -3.19 -5.12
N ASN A 57 -3.66 -3.00 -5.35
CA ASN A 57 -3.09 -1.74 -5.81
C ASN A 57 -2.59 -1.85 -7.27
N ALA A 58 -2.90 -2.95 -7.96
CA ALA A 58 -2.44 -3.23 -9.34
C ALA A 58 -0.91 -3.17 -9.51
N ILE A 59 -0.14 -3.55 -8.48
CA ILE A 59 1.31 -3.81 -8.59
C ILE A 59 1.53 -5.16 -9.25
N LEU A 60 0.70 -6.16 -8.88
CA LEU A 60 0.62 -7.44 -9.57
C LEU A 60 -0.73 -7.53 -10.28
N LEU A 61 -0.71 -8.09 -11.48
CA LEU A 61 -1.92 -8.31 -12.27
C LEU A 61 -2.32 -9.78 -12.24
N PRO A 62 -3.63 -10.10 -12.25
CA PRO A 62 -4.11 -11.47 -12.29
C PRO A 62 -3.62 -12.21 -13.54
N ALA A 63 -3.05 -13.42 -13.37
CA ALA A 63 -2.74 -14.32 -14.49
C ALA A 63 -4.03 -14.95 -15.05
N GLY A 64 -5.01 -15.23 -14.17
CA GLY A 64 -6.37 -15.68 -14.52
C GLY A 64 -7.38 -15.01 -13.58
N GLY A 65 -8.65 -15.00 -13.99
CA GLY A 65 -9.71 -14.31 -13.26
C GLY A 65 -9.60 -12.79 -13.33
N SER A 66 -10.17 -12.09 -12.33
CA SER A 66 -10.18 -10.62 -12.30
C SER A 66 -10.07 -10.07 -10.87
N VAL A 67 -9.51 -8.87 -10.75
CA VAL A 67 -9.53 -8.05 -9.54
C VAL A 67 -10.06 -6.68 -9.92
N THR A 68 -11.12 -6.24 -9.25
CA THR A 68 -11.68 -4.90 -9.44
C THR A 68 -11.59 -4.09 -8.14
N VAL A 69 -11.30 -2.81 -8.28
CA VAL A 69 -11.12 -1.86 -7.18
C VAL A 69 -12.06 -0.69 -7.42
N TYR A 70 -13.05 -0.51 -6.56
CA TYR A 70 -14.13 0.47 -6.75
C TYR A 70 -14.77 0.41 -8.16
N GLY A 71 -14.89 -0.82 -8.69
CA GLY A 71 -15.44 -1.08 -10.04
C GLY A 71 -14.46 -0.93 -11.19
N MET A 72 -13.21 -0.52 -10.92
CA MET A 72 -12.14 -0.41 -11.92
C MET A 72 -11.39 -1.74 -12.05
N ASP A 73 -11.17 -2.24 -13.27
CA ASP A 73 -10.41 -3.47 -13.50
C ASP A 73 -8.90 -3.20 -13.41
N THR A 74 -8.18 -3.98 -12.60
CA THR A 74 -6.73 -3.85 -12.45
C THR A 74 -5.95 -4.19 -13.72
N LYS A 75 -6.55 -4.87 -14.70
CA LYS A 75 -5.95 -5.18 -16.00
C LYS A 75 -6.09 -4.04 -17.02
N ASP A 76 -6.95 -3.05 -16.75
CA ASP A 76 -7.15 -1.90 -17.61
C ASP A 76 -6.06 -0.86 -17.34
N GLU A 77 -5.11 -0.71 -18.27
CA GLU A 77 -3.99 0.22 -18.16
C GLU A 77 -4.41 1.68 -17.98
N GLU A 78 -5.55 2.08 -18.56
CA GLU A 78 -6.08 3.44 -18.43
C GLU A 78 -6.59 3.73 -17.01
N GLN A 79 -6.96 2.72 -16.24
CA GLN A 79 -7.48 2.84 -14.88
C GLN A 79 -6.40 2.71 -13.79
N LEU A 80 -5.18 2.27 -14.13
CA LEU A 80 -4.12 1.98 -13.14
C LEU A 80 -3.80 3.17 -12.25
N LEU A 81 -3.72 4.38 -12.82
CA LEU A 81 -3.43 5.59 -12.04
C LEU A 81 -4.55 5.86 -11.02
N ALA A 82 -5.80 5.79 -11.46
CA ALA A 82 -6.96 5.99 -10.60
C ALA A 82 -7.02 4.92 -9.48
N ILE A 83 -6.76 3.65 -9.80
CA ILE A 83 -6.69 2.57 -8.80
C ILE A 83 -5.64 2.90 -7.73
N ARG A 84 -4.43 3.31 -8.13
CA ARG A 84 -3.33 3.65 -7.21
C ARG A 84 -3.60 4.90 -6.38
N GLN A 85 -4.42 5.83 -6.87
CA GLN A 85 -4.91 6.97 -6.10
C GLN A 85 -5.95 6.56 -5.05
N HIS A 86 -6.80 5.57 -5.37
CA HIS A 86 -7.84 5.08 -4.46
C HIS A 86 -7.31 4.12 -3.40
N VAL A 87 -6.25 3.34 -3.73
CA VAL A 87 -5.68 2.35 -2.81
C VAL A 87 -4.24 2.71 -2.48
N GLY A 88 -4.04 3.28 -1.31
CA GLY A 88 -2.71 3.50 -0.75
C GLY A 88 -2.14 2.21 -0.17
N MET A 89 -0.89 1.91 -0.46
CA MET A 89 -0.21 0.71 0.04
C MET A 89 1.00 1.04 0.90
N VAL A 90 1.07 0.43 2.07
CA VAL A 90 2.24 0.45 2.96
C VAL A 90 2.93 -0.89 2.88
N PHE A 91 4.21 -0.89 2.52
CA PHE A 91 5.02 -2.10 2.40
C PHE A 91 5.60 -2.53 3.74
N GLN A 92 5.94 -3.81 3.84
CA GLN A 92 6.58 -4.42 5.01
C GLN A 92 7.91 -3.74 5.38
N ASN A 93 8.73 -3.38 4.38
CA ASN A 93 9.99 -2.69 4.59
C ASN A 93 9.88 -1.22 4.16
N PRO A 94 9.95 -0.25 5.11
CA PRO A 94 9.85 1.17 4.79
C PRO A 94 11.00 1.70 3.94
N ASP A 95 12.18 1.08 3.98
CA ASP A 95 13.32 1.50 3.13
C ASP A 95 13.05 1.30 1.63
N ASN A 96 12.09 0.44 1.27
CA ASN A 96 11.66 0.27 -0.12
C ASN A 96 10.62 1.31 -0.56
N GLN A 97 10.11 2.13 0.37
CA GLN A 97 9.04 3.09 0.12
C GLN A 97 9.52 4.53 0.25
N ILE A 98 10.40 4.83 1.21
CA ILE A 98 10.95 6.16 1.44
C ILE A 98 11.95 6.50 0.33
N VAL A 99 11.73 7.64 -0.35
CA VAL A 99 12.52 8.07 -1.53
C VAL A 99 13.23 9.40 -1.32
N SER A 100 12.76 10.27 -0.40
CA SER A 100 13.36 11.56 -0.13
C SER A 100 14.42 11.52 0.99
N ASN A 101 15.27 12.54 1.01
CA ASN A 101 16.27 12.74 2.06
C ASN A 101 15.74 13.55 3.26
N VAL A 102 14.51 14.04 3.21
CA VAL A 102 13.83 14.79 4.27
C VAL A 102 12.45 14.21 4.48
N VAL A 103 12.06 14.00 5.74
CA VAL A 103 10.79 13.35 6.11
C VAL A 103 9.57 14.07 5.52
N GLU A 104 9.48 15.41 5.66
CA GLU A 104 8.31 16.14 5.16
C GLU A 104 8.24 16.15 3.62
N GLU A 105 9.38 16.13 2.93
CA GLU A 105 9.43 16.01 1.48
C GLU A 105 8.99 14.61 1.01
N ASP A 106 9.36 13.58 1.75
CA ASP A 106 8.93 12.21 1.44
C ASP A 106 7.41 12.07 1.58
N VAL A 107 6.83 12.62 2.64
CA VAL A 107 5.38 12.62 2.86
C VAL A 107 4.64 13.49 1.83
N ALA A 108 5.27 14.56 1.33
CA ALA A 108 4.73 15.44 0.29
C ALA A 108 4.80 14.81 -1.12
N PHE A 109 5.71 13.85 -1.34
CA PHE A 109 6.03 13.32 -2.66
C PHE A 109 4.80 12.83 -3.45
N ALA A 110 3.92 12.07 -2.81
CA ALA A 110 2.74 11.54 -3.48
C ALA A 110 1.68 12.63 -3.78
N PRO A 111 1.27 13.49 -2.83
CA PRO A 111 0.37 14.62 -3.14
C PRO A 111 0.90 15.56 -4.22
N GLU A 112 2.22 15.82 -4.25
CA GLU A 112 2.85 16.64 -5.30
C GLU A 112 2.68 16.02 -6.69
N ASN A 113 2.97 14.72 -6.82
CA ASN A 113 2.78 13.98 -8.07
C ASN A 113 1.31 13.90 -8.52
N LEU A 114 0.37 14.04 -7.59
CA LEU A 114 -1.06 14.10 -7.86
C LEU A 114 -1.53 15.51 -8.23
N GLY A 115 -0.64 16.51 -8.25
CA GLY A 115 -0.97 17.89 -8.59
C GLY A 115 -1.82 18.61 -7.54
N VAL A 116 -1.74 18.21 -6.28
CA VAL A 116 -2.44 18.88 -5.18
C VAL A 116 -1.84 20.28 -4.98
N PRO A 117 -2.65 21.33 -4.74
CA PRO A 117 -2.15 22.69 -4.48
C PRO A 117 -1.22 22.75 -3.26
N SER A 118 -0.15 23.58 -3.32
CA SER A 118 0.91 23.62 -2.30
C SER A 118 0.41 23.87 -0.87
N GLU A 119 -0.59 24.75 -0.70
CA GLU A 119 -1.17 25.02 0.63
C GLU A 119 -1.87 23.78 1.20
N GLU A 120 -2.57 23.03 0.35
CA GLU A 120 -3.22 21.80 0.73
C GLU A 120 -2.22 20.68 1.00
N ILE A 121 -1.12 20.59 0.21
CA ILE A 121 -0.01 19.64 0.47
C ILE A 121 0.54 19.90 1.87
N ARG A 122 0.85 21.14 2.21
CA ARG A 122 1.39 21.49 3.53
C ARG A 122 0.47 21.01 4.65
N ARG A 123 -0.82 21.29 4.53
CA ARG A 123 -1.83 20.85 5.49
C ARG A 123 -1.87 19.32 5.63
N ARG A 124 -1.93 18.59 4.50
CA ARG A 124 -1.98 17.11 4.49
C ARG A 124 -0.73 16.49 5.10
N VAL A 125 0.45 17.01 4.80
CA VAL A 125 1.73 16.56 5.37
C VAL A 125 1.75 16.75 6.89
N ASP A 126 1.39 17.95 7.36
CA ASP A 126 1.35 18.25 8.79
C ASP A 126 0.36 17.34 9.52
N ASP A 127 -0.85 17.17 8.98
CA ASP A 127 -1.88 16.32 9.56
C ASP A 127 -1.47 14.84 9.59
N ALA A 128 -0.90 14.33 8.49
CA ALA A 128 -0.43 12.96 8.41
C ALA A 128 0.73 12.68 9.40
N LEU A 129 1.72 13.57 9.48
CA LEU A 129 2.84 13.43 10.41
C LEU A 129 2.38 13.51 11.87
N ARG A 130 1.39 14.35 12.20
CA ARG A 130 0.80 14.39 13.54
C ARG A 130 0.05 13.12 13.87
N ALA A 131 -0.72 12.59 12.92
CA ALA A 131 -1.48 11.36 13.10
C ALA A 131 -0.62 10.15 13.48
N VAL A 132 0.61 10.08 12.96
CA VAL A 132 1.57 9.00 13.26
C VAL A 132 2.61 9.37 14.33
N GLY A 133 2.51 10.56 14.96
CA GLY A 133 3.44 11.03 16.01
C GLY A 133 4.84 11.34 15.50
N MET A 134 4.99 11.73 14.22
CA MET A 134 6.29 12.02 13.60
C MET A 134 6.52 13.49 13.24
N TYR A 135 5.63 14.39 13.66
CA TYR A 135 5.70 15.81 13.28
C TYR A 135 7.00 16.51 13.69
N GLU A 136 7.55 16.20 14.87
CA GLU A 136 8.80 16.78 15.36
C GLU A 136 10.03 16.32 14.57
N TYR A 137 9.90 15.24 13.79
CA TYR A 137 10.96 14.67 12.94
C TYR A 137 10.86 15.15 11.50
N ARG A 138 9.94 16.05 11.14
CA ARG A 138 9.63 16.43 9.75
C ARG A 138 10.82 16.93 8.94
N THR A 139 11.79 17.60 9.61
CA THR A 139 13.01 18.12 8.97
C THR A 139 14.20 17.16 9.05
N TYR A 140 14.02 15.98 9.62
CA TYR A 140 15.09 15.00 9.76
C TYR A 140 15.31 14.23 8.47
N ALA A 141 16.54 13.72 8.30
CA ALA A 141 16.84 12.75 7.27
C ALA A 141 16.30 11.37 7.70
N PRO A 142 15.58 10.64 6.82
CA PRO A 142 15.05 9.32 7.15
C PRO A 142 16.10 8.31 7.63
N GLN A 143 17.36 8.45 7.19
CA GLN A 143 18.47 7.59 7.60
C GLN A 143 18.79 7.68 9.10
N LEU A 144 18.40 8.77 9.76
CA LEU A 144 18.58 8.98 11.20
C LEU A 144 17.46 8.36 12.05
N LEU A 145 16.41 7.83 11.41
CA LEU A 145 15.25 7.29 12.07
C LEU A 145 15.42 5.79 12.37
N SER A 146 14.82 5.31 13.46
CA SER A 146 14.67 3.88 13.71
C SER A 146 13.73 3.21 12.68
N GLY A 147 13.77 1.87 12.56
CA GLY A 147 12.89 1.14 11.67
C GLY A 147 11.40 1.42 11.92
N GLY A 148 10.97 1.47 13.18
CA GLY A 148 9.60 1.83 13.54
C GLY A 148 9.23 3.27 13.23
N GLN A 149 10.17 4.22 13.36
CA GLN A 149 9.95 5.60 12.94
C GLN A 149 9.82 5.72 11.43
N LYS A 150 10.67 5.03 10.67
CA LYS A 150 10.56 4.96 9.19
C LYS A 150 9.22 4.37 8.76
N GLN A 151 8.75 3.31 9.41
CA GLN A 151 7.45 2.72 9.13
C GLN A 151 6.31 3.72 9.34
N ARG A 152 6.36 4.50 10.42
CA ARG A 152 5.38 5.56 10.67
C ARG A 152 5.43 6.67 9.59
N VAL A 153 6.63 7.04 9.13
CA VAL A 153 6.78 8.01 8.01
C VAL A 153 6.18 7.44 6.72
N ALA A 154 6.44 6.17 6.39
CA ALA A 154 5.85 5.52 5.22
C ALA A 154 4.31 5.49 5.29
N ILE A 155 3.73 5.24 6.48
CA ILE A 155 2.29 5.34 6.72
C ILE A 155 1.80 6.78 6.50
N ALA A 156 2.53 7.79 7.01
CA ALA A 156 2.17 9.20 6.81
C ALA A 156 2.13 9.58 5.32
N GLY A 157 3.10 9.12 4.52
CA GLY A 157 3.13 9.35 3.07
C GLY A 157 1.87 8.81 2.37
N VAL A 158 1.40 7.63 2.79
CA VAL A 158 0.15 7.06 2.27
C VAL A 158 -1.06 7.86 2.74
N LEU A 159 -1.12 8.26 4.02
CA LEU A 159 -2.24 9.04 4.56
C LEU A 159 -2.36 10.42 3.90
N ALA A 160 -1.23 11.07 3.56
CA ALA A 160 -1.20 12.37 2.89
C ALA A 160 -1.85 12.34 1.48
N MET A 161 -1.87 11.18 0.83
CA MET A 161 -2.62 10.97 -0.43
C MET A 161 -4.14 11.05 -0.23
N GLN A 162 -4.63 10.78 0.98
CA GLN A 162 -6.06 10.64 1.31
C GLN A 162 -6.76 9.55 0.47
N PRO A 163 -6.23 8.33 0.42
CA PRO A 163 -6.82 7.24 -0.35
C PRO A 163 -8.17 6.80 0.26
N GLN A 164 -9.02 6.16 -0.54
CA GLN A 164 -10.28 5.60 -0.07
C GLN A 164 -10.11 4.24 0.64
N CYS A 165 -9.02 3.55 0.34
CA CYS A 165 -8.63 2.29 0.95
C CYS A 165 -7.14 2.32 1.29
N VAL A 166 -6.77 1.83 2.47
CA VAL A 166 -5.37 1.64 2.87
C VAL A 166 -5.11 0.15 3.03
N VAL A 167 -4.11 -0.34 2.31
CA VAL A 167 -3.61 -1.70 2.41
C VAL A 167 -2.28 -1.70 3.16
N LEU A 168 -2.22 -2.45 4.26
CA LEU A 168 -1.05 -2.54 5.12
C LEU A 168 -0.48 -3.96 5.02
N ASP A 169 0.74 -4.08 4.48
CA ASP A 169 1.44 -5.37 4.38
C ASP A 169 2.43 -5.51 5.54
N GLU A 170 2.04 -6.28 6.56
CA GLU A 170 2.80 -6.51 7.81
C GLU A 170 3.32 -5.20 8.47
N PRO A 171 2.48 -4.18 8.70
CA PRO A 171 2.92 -2.84 9.10
C PRO A 171 3.58 -2.78 10.47
N THR A 172 3.41 -3.82 11.29
CA THR A 172 3.96 -3.89 12.65
C THR A 172 5.28 -4.65 12.73
N ALA A 173 5.80 -5.20 11.62
CA ALA A 173 7.02 -6.00 11.61
C ALA A 173 8.26 -5.22 12.12
N MET A 174 8.27 -3.90 11.96
CA MET A 174 9.36 -3.01 12.39
C MET A 174 9.01 -2.19 13.65
N LEU A 175 7.79 -2.31 14.18
CA LEU A 175 7.36 -1.61 15.39
C LEU A 175 7.74 -2.41 16.64
N ASP A 176 8.14 -1.72 17.70
CA ASP A 176 8.24 -2.32 19.02
C ASP A 176 6.82 -2.53 19.63
N PRO A 177 6.67 -3.34 20.69
CA PRO A 177 5.35 -3.62 21.29
C PRO A 177 4.62 -2.40 21.86
N GLN A 178 5.26 -1.23 21.92
CA GLN A 178 4.71 0.04 22.41
C GLN A 178 4.54 1.08 21.30
N GLY A 179 4.93 0.74 20.07
CA GLY A 179 4.91 1.64 18.88
C GLY A 179 3.60 1.64 18.12
#